data_e6bd79ba94f4c0fb97aca18d7a591746
#
_entry.id   e6bd79ba94f4c0fb97aca18d7a591746
#
_cell.length_a   1.000
_cell.length_b   1.000
_cell.length_c   1.000
_cell.angle_alpha   90.00
_cell.angle_beta   90.00
_cell.angle_gamma   90.00
#
_symmetry.space_group_name_H-M   'P 1'
#
loop_
_entity.id
_entity.type
_entity.pdbx_description
1 polymer ?
#
loop_
_entity_poly.entity_id
_entity_poly.type
_entity_poly.pdbx_seq_one_letter_code
_entity_poly.pdbx_strand_id
1 'polypeptide(L)'
;MATLRPILPLEDFQRISNAVAGIIVAERGELIGKCILFGIMGQHLLRTRYKMTDARTVVGAFSICIAPTKVIAFAGHQGTTDNRQNFHCWVEASGRIFDFSSFLYPALGRDYLGTLCKPLMFQKQTAQVAQSIDALQKPGDFYFLEDRSLREKTIDATLRVPATQDFLQILEDWYQPPPKKMQVIGIADGKGNTKPVSIHRSVLVGAW
;
A
#
# COMPACT_ATOMS: atom_id res chain seq x y z
N MET A 1 -11.96 -20.36 16.11
CA MET A 1 -11.11 -19.15 16.21
C MET A 1 -11.99 -17.96 15.88
N ALA A 2 -12.15 -16.99 16.79
CA ALA A 2 -12.90 -15.77 16.51
C ALA A 2 -12.12 -14.95 15.45
N THR A 3 -12.74 -14.69 14.33
CA THR A 3 -12.20 -13.74 13.33
C THR A 3 -12.23 -12.36 13.97
N LEU A 4 -11.08 -11.89 14.41
CA LEU A 4 -10.94 -10.53 14.92
C LEU A 4 -11.34 -9.56 13.81
N ARG A 5 -12.33 -8.72 14.10
CA ARG A 5 -12.80 -7.71 13.15
C ARG A 5 -11.64 -6.83 12.70
N PRO A 6 -11.56 -6.46 11.42
CA PRO A 6 -10.56 -5.51 10.93
C PRO A 6 -10.73 -4.17 11.68
N ILE A 7 -9.60 -3.53 12.03
CA ILE A 7 -9.62 -2.18 12.65
C ILE A 7 -10.13 -1.16 11.64
N LEU A 8 -9.71 -1.32 10.37
CA LEU A 8 -10.18 -0.50 9.27
C LEU A 8 -11.18 -1.32 8.46
N PRO A 9 -12.46 -0.88 8.33
CA PRO A 9 -13.44 -1.56 7.47
C PRO A 9 -12.97 -1.64 6.02
N LEU A 10 -13.48 -2.62 5.27
CA LEU A 10 -13.12 -2.83 3.86
C LEU A 10 -13.38 -1.56 3.00
N GLU A 11 -14.51 -0.89 3.25
CA GLU A 11 -14.87 0.33 2.53
C GLU A 11 -13.86 1.46 2.77
N ASP A 12 -13.42 1.66 4.02
CA ASP A 12 -12.42 2.65 4.39
C ASP A 12 -11.06 2.33 3.77
N PHE A 13 -10.63 1.07 3.89
CA PHE A 13 -9.38 0.61 3.29
C PHE A 13 -9.38 0.82 1.77
N GLN A 14 -10.44 0.40 1.09
CA GLN A 14 -10.60 0.59 -0.36
C GLN A 14 -10.61 2.07 -0.74
N ARG A 15 -11.26 2.91 0.07
CA ARG A 15 -11.28 4.36 -0.13
C ARG A 15 -9.90 4.97 -0.05
N ILE A 16 -9.09 4.60 0.94
CA ILE A 16 -7.70 5.05 1.06
C ILE A 16 -6.90 4.60 -0.17
N SER A 17 -6.93 3.30 -0.50
CA SER A 17 -6.22 2.74 -1.65
C SER A 17 -6.58 3.48 -2.94
N ASN A 18 -7.87 3.71 -3.19
CA ASN A 18 -8.37 4.36 -4.39
C ASN A 18 -8.07 5.87 -4.46
N ALA A 19 -8.06 6.56 -3.33
CA ALA A 19 -7.69 7.98 -3.28
C ALA A 19 -6.20 8.17 -3.58
N VAL A 20 -5.34 7.37 -2.93
CA VAL A 20 -3.90 7.37 -3.18
C VAL A 20 -3.60 7.03 -4.64
N ALA A 21 -4.21 5.96 -5.16
CA ALA A 21 -4.05 5.55 -6.56
C ALA A 21 -4.49 6.64 -7.54
N GLY A 22 -5.59 7.36 -7.25
CA GLY A 22 -6.08 8.46 -8.09
C GLY A 22 -5.05 9.58 -8.26
N ILE A 23 -4.39 9.99 -7.18
CA ILE A 23 -3.33 11.00 -7.23
C ILE A 23 -2.11 10.48 -7.98
N ILE A 24 -1.67 9.25 -7.69
CA ILE A 24 -0.51 8.65 -8.36
C ILE A 24 -0.74 8.55 -9.88
N VAL A 25 -1.92 8.08 -10.30
CA VAL A 25 -2.25 7.95 -11.74
C VAL A 25 -2.26 9.30 -12.43
N ALA A 26 -2.86 10.33 -11.82
CA ALA A 26 -2.88 11.67 -12.40
C ALA A 26 -1.48 12.25 -12.62
N GLU A 27 -0.53 11.95 -11.74
CA GLU A 27 0.80 12.55 -11.76
C GLU A 27 1.88 11.66 -12.40
N ARG A 28 1.77 10.33 -12.26
CA ARG A 28 2.81 9.37 -12.66
C ARG A 28 2.36 8.37 -13.72
N GLY A 29 1.05 8.29 -14.01
CA GLY A 29 0.46 7.43 -15.04
C GLY A 29 0.35 5.95 -14.65
N GLU A 30 1.25 5.42 -13.83
CA GLU A 30 1.29 4.00 -13.46
C GLU A 30 1.37 3.81 -11.94
N LEU A 31 0.89 2.65 -11.46
CA LEU A 31 0.83 2.31 -10.03
C LEU A 31 1.90 1.30 -9.60
N ILE A 32 2.34 0.43 -10.52
CA ILE A 32 3.36 -0.59 -10.23
C ILE A 32 4.68 0.10 -9.87
N GLY A 33 5.35 -0.37 -8.83
CA GLY A 33 6.60 0.23 -8.32
C GLY A 33 6.41 1.51 -7.50
N LYS A 34 5.17 1.90 -7.14
CA LYS A 34 4.88 3.11 -6.34
C LYS A 34 4.51 2.77 -4.88
N CYS A 35 4.90 1.61 -4.37
CA CYS A 35 4.58 1.16 -3.00
C CYS A 35 4.97 2.19 -1.93
N ILE A 36 6.06 2.94 -2.11
CA ILE A 36 6.50 3.98 -1.16
C ILE A 36 5.46 5.10 -1.02
N LEU A 37 4.81 5.52 -2.11
CA LEU A 37 3.77 6.54 -2.08
C LEU A 37 2.51 6.00 -1.38
N PHE A 38 2.13 4.74 -1.64
CA PHE A 38 1.05 4.09 -0.91
C PHE A 38 1.34 4.01 0.60
N GLY A 39 2.57 3.71 0.99
CA GLY A 39 3.00 3.69 2.38
C GLY A 39 2.89 5.07 3.04
N ILE A 40 3.55 6.09 2.45
CA ILE A 40 3.59 7.45 3.02
C ILE A 40 2.20 8.08 3.09
N MET A 41 1.43 8.04 1.99
CA MET A 41 0.10 8.64 1.93
C MET A 41 -0.91 7.86 2.76
N GLY A 42 -0.81 6.52 2.81
CA GLY A 42 -1.60 5.67 3.69
C GLY A 42 -1.34 5.97 5.17
N GLN A 43 -0.08 6.07 5.58
CA GLN A 43 0.32 6.48 6.93
C GLN A 43 -0.28 7.86 7.28
N HIS A 44 -0.18 8.81 6.38
CA HIS A 44 -0.72 10.16 6.59
C HIS A 44 -2.22 10.12 6.88
N LEU A 45 -3.00 9.42 6.06
CA LEU A 45 -4.45 9.29 6.30
C LEU A 45 -4.79 8.53 7.58
N LEU A 46 -4.06 7.44 7.90
CA LEU A 46 -4.28 6.71 9.15
C LEU A 46 -4.07 7.63 10.36
N ARG A 47 -3.07 8.50 10.34
CA ARG A 47 -2.80 9.45 11.43
C ARG A 47 -3.84 10.57 11.50
N THR A 48 -4.14 11.21 10.36
CA THR A 48 -4.94 12.43 10.33
C THR A 48 -6.44 12.16 10.38
N ARG A 49 -6.93 11.15 9.66
CA ARG A 49 -8.36 10.84 9.51
C ARG A 49 -8.84 9.70 10.42
N TYR A 50 -7.99 8.72 10.70
CA TYR A 50 -8.37 7.55 11.50
C TYR A 50 -7.77 7.53 12.91
N LYS A 51 -7.01 8.57 13.27
CA LYS A 51 -6.43 8.76 14.63
C LYS A 51 -5.48 7.64 15.08
N MET A 52 -4.91 6.90 14.14
CA MET A 52 -3.88 5.89 14.40
C MET A 52 -2.51 6.58 14.48
N THR A 53 -2.23 7.22 15.61
CA THR A 53 -1.03 8.07 15.79
C THR A 53 0.28 7.30 15.71
N ASP A 54 0.24 5.99 16.00
CA ASP A 54 1.36 5.06 15.91
C ASP A 54 1.63 4.54 14.49
N ALA A 55 0.82 4.94 13.50
CA ALA A 55 1.02 4.51 12.12
C ALA A 55 2.40 4.94 11.60
N ARG A 56 3.14 3.99 11.04
CA ARG A 56 4.46 4.22 10.43
C ARG A 56 4.60 3.49 9.11
N THR A 57 5.19 4.12 8.12
CA THR A 57 5.60 3.46 6.89
C THR A 57 6.82 2.59 7.17
N VAL A 58 6.78 1.37 6.71
CA VAL A 58 7.87 0.40 6.80
C VAL A 58 8.35 0.06 5.40
N VAL A 59 9.65 -0.15 5.26
CA VAL A 59 10.32 -0.52 4.02
C VAL A 59 11.14 -1.78 4.28
N GLY A 60 11.11 -2.72 3.35
CA GLY A 60 11.91 -3.93 3.49
C GLY A 60 11.55 -5.02 2.49
N ALA A 61 11.96 -6.24 2.78
CA ALA A 61 11.53 -7.43 2.09
C ALA A 61 10.11 -7.79 2.52
N PHE A 62 9.26 -8.15 1.57
CA PHE A 62 7.89 -8.58 1.82
C PHE A 62 7.53 -9.72 0.88
N SER A 63 6.87 -10.74 1.40
CA SER A 63 6.40 -11.88 0.62
C SER A 63 4.99 -12.26 1.04
N ILE A 64 4.17 -12.61 0.07
CA ILE A 64 2.78 -13.03 0.28
C ILE A 64 2.44 -14.23 -0.60
N CYS A 65 1.82 -15.24 -0.01
CA CYS A 65 1.22 -16.34 -0.74
C CYS A 65 -0.13 -15.91 -1.32
N ILE A 66 -0.27 -15.90 -2.65
CA ILE A 66 -1.50 -15.48 -3.35
C ILE A 66 -2.36 -16.66 -3.83
N ALA A 67 -1.75 -17.83 -3.96
CA ALA A 67 -2.39 -19.11 -4.26
C ALA A 67 -1.51 -20.23 -3.67
N PRO A 68 -2.00 -21.45 -3.51
CA PRO A 68 -1.17 -22.55 -2.99
C PRO A 68 0.17 -22.63 -3.70
N THR A 69 1.28 -22.57 -2.96
CA THR A 69 2.67 -22.58 -3.46
C THR A 69 3.07 -21.43 -4.40
N LYS A 70 2.23 -20.39 -4.55
CA LYS A 70 2.52 -19.21 -5.37
C LYS A 70 2.74 -18.00 -4.49
N VAL A 71 3.98 -17.57 -4.39
CA VAL A 71 4.41 -16.46 -3.54
C VAL A 71 4.89 -15.31 -4.41
N ILE A 72 4.33 -14.12 -4.20
CA ILE A 72 4.93 -12.88 -4.69
C ILE A 72 5.96 -12.45 -3.65
N ALA A 73 7.20 -12.26 -4.06
CA ALA A 73 8.28 -11.78 -3.22
C ALA A 73 8.82 -10.44 -3.76
N PHE A 74 8.89 -9.46 -2.88
CA PHE A 74 9.52 -8.17 -3.11
C PHE A 74 10.83 -8.16 -2.32
N ALA A 75 11.98 -8.02 -3.01
CA ALA A 75 13.35 -8.25 -2.55
C ALA A 75 13.78 -9.74 -2.55
N GLY A 76 14.92 -9.96 -3.15
CA GLY A 76 15.51 -11.23 -3.61
C GLY A 76 15.30 -12.47 -2.74
N HIS A 77 15.65 -13.63 -3.27
CA HIS A 77 15.40 -14.97 -2.72
C HIS A 77 15.87 -15.23 -1.28
N GLN A 78 16.59 -14.30 -0.67
CA GLN A 78 17.10 -14.45 0.71
C GLN A 78 16.51 -13.43 1.69
N GLY A 79 15.49 -12.66 1.31
CA GLY A 79 14.90 -11.64 2.18
C GLY A 79 15.84 -10.47 2.48
N THR A 80 16.89 -10.30 1.69
CA THR A 80 17.82 -9.18 1.79
C THR A 80 17.44 -8.09 0.78
N THR A 81 17.57 -6.85 1.18
CA THR A 81 17.26 -5.66 0.36
C THR A 81 18.47 -5.14 -0.42
N ASP A 82 19.46 -5.99 -0.69
CA ASP A 82 20.71 -5.62 -1.37
C ASP A 82 20.50 -4.97 -2.74
N ASN A 83 19.36 -5.24 -3.37
CA ASN A 83 18.96 -4.55 -4.59
C ASN A 83 17.92 -3.48 -4.27
N ARG A 84 18.35 -2.22 -4.20
CA ARG A 84 17.53 -1.04 -3.88
C ARG A 84 16.28 -0.85 -4.77
N GLN A 85 16.14 -1.63 -5.83
CA GLN A 85 14.99 -1.61 -6.73
C GLN A 85 13.89 -2.61 -6.36
N ASN A 86 14.17 -3.56 -5.44
CA ASN A 86 13.30 -4.67 -5.10
C ASN A 86 12.89 -4.66 -3.62
N PHE A 87 12.40 -3.56 -3.13
CA PHE A 87 11.79 -3.49 -1.80
C PHE A 87 10.27 -3.31 -1.91
N HIS A 88 9.58 -3.56 -0.82
CA HIS A 88 8.18 -3.22 -0.66
C HIS A 88 7.98 -2.23 0.48
N CYS A 89 6.83 -1.54 0.46
CA CYS A 89 6.42 -0.61 1.50
C CYS A 89 5.02 -0.94 1.99
N TRP A 90 4.84 -0.94 3.29
CA TRP A 90 3.56 -1.10 3.96
C TRP A 90 3.44 -0.15 5.14
N VAL A 91 2.28 -0.10 5.76
CA VAL A 91 2.08 0.69 6.98
C VAL A 91 1.84 -0.25 8.15
N GLU A 92 2.50 0.01 9.27
CA GLU A 92 2.18 -0.63 10.56
C GLU A 92 1.46 0.37 11.46
N ALA A 93 0.38 -0.09 12.08
CA ALA A 93 -0.36 0.66 13.10
C ALA A 93 -1.15 -0.30 13.98
N SER A 94 -1.19 -0.02 15.27
CA SER A 94 -2.00 -0.74 16.26
C SER A 94 -1.82 -2.27 16.19
N GLY A 95 -0.57 -2.73 16.04
CA GLY A 95 -0.21 -4.14 15.92
C GLY A 95 -0.65 -4.82 14.63
N ARG A 96 -0.94 -4.06 13.60
CA ARG A 96 -1.36 -4.56 12.27
C ARG A 96 -0.51 -4.00 11.15
N ILE A 97 -0.56 -4.72 10.05
CA ILE A 97 0.03 -4.36 8.76
C ILE A 97 -1.09 -3.99 7.81
N PHE A 98 -0.92 -2.88 7.11
CA PHE A 98 -1.80 -2.40 6.05
C PHE A 98 -0.99 -2.23 4.77
N ASP A 99 -1.35 -2.94 3.72
CA ASP A 99 -0.77 -2.70 2.40
C ASP A 99 -1.85 -2.16 1.45
N PHE A 100 -1.88 -0.85 1.31
CA PHE A 100 -2.84 -0.14 0.47
C PHE A 100 -2.62 -0.35 -1.03
N SER A 101 -1.51 -0.97 -1.42
CA SER A 101 -1.25 -1.38 -2.81
C SER A 101 -1.70 -2.81 -3.13
N SER A 102 -2.28 -3.54 -2.16
CA SER A 102 -2.64 -4.96 -2.30
C SER A 102 -3.64 -5.26 -3.42
N PHE A 103 -4.41 -4.28 -3.88
CA PHE A 103 -5.28 -4.43 -5.05
C PHE A 103 -4.50 -4.65 -6.37
N LEU A 104 -3.19 -4.41 -6.38
CA LEU A 104 -2.29 -4.69 -7.51
C LEU A 104 -1.80 -6.14 -7.54
N TYR A 105 -1.95 -6.91 -6.46
CA TYR A 105 -1.49 -8.30 -6.41
C TYR A 105 -2.06 -9.20 -7.51
N PRO A 106 -3.33 -9.06 -7.96
CA PRO A 106 -3.82 -9.82 -9.11
C PRO A 106 -3.03 -9.57 -10.40
N ALA A 107 -2.65 -8.32 -10.67
CA ALA A 107 -1.84 -7.99 -11.84
C ALA A 107 -0.43 -8.59 -11.70
N LEU A 108 0.21 -8.40 -10.55
CA LEU A 108 1.53 -8.96 -10.27
C LEU A 108 1.53 -10.49 -10.32
N GLY A 109 0.52 -11.15 -9.75
CA GLY A 109 0.36 -12.61 -9.78
C GLY A 109 0.23 -13.14 -11.20
N ARG A 110 -0.56 -12.48 -12.03
CA ARG A 110 -0.72 -12.82 -13.44
C ARG A 110 0.60 -12.63 -14.22
N ASP A 111 1.22 -11.48 -14.06
CA ASP A 111 2.34 -11.06 -14.90
C ASP A 111 3.65 -11.79 -14.53
N TYR A 112 3.87 -12.09 -13.24
CA TYR A 112 5.10 -12.74 -12.77
C TYR A 112 4.97 -14.24 -12.49
N LEU A 113 3.76 -14.71 -12.14
CA LEU A 113 3.55 -16.10 -11.72
C LEU A 113 2.57 -16.88 -12.61
N GLY A 114 1.97 -16.22 -13.61
CA GLY A 114 0.91 -16.81 -14.44
C GLY A 114 -0.32 -17.23 -13.62
N THR A 115 -0.55 -16.61 -12.46
CA THR A 115 -1.56 -17.02 -11.49
C THR A 115 -2.55 -15.90 -11.25
N LEU A 116 -3.84 -16.24 -11.33
CA LEU A 116 -4.91 -15.31 -11.01
C LEU A 116 -5.25 -15.40 -9.51
N CYS A 117 -5.34 -14.24 -8.86
CA CYS A 117 -5.90 -14.13 -7.51
C CYS A 117 -6.96 -13.01 -7.46
N LYS A 118 -7.72 -12.98 -6.39
CA LYS A 118 -8.72 -11.92 -6.18
C LYS A 118 -8.07 -10.65 -5.63
N PRO A 119 -8.57 -9.46 -5.95
CA PRO A 119 -8.16 -8.22 -5.31
C PRO A 119 -8.73 -8.19 -3.88
N LEU A 120 -7.88 -8.48 -2.91
CA LEU A 120 -8.24 -8.58 -1.50
C LEU A 120 -7.53 -7.50 -0.68
N MET A 121 -8.22 -7.00 0.34
CA MET A 121 -7.63 -6.12 1.34
C MET A 121 -6.52 -6.85 2.10
N PHE A 122 -5.34 -6.24 2.19
CA PHE A 122 -4.28 -6.73 3.06
C PHE A 122 -4.22 -5.91 4.34
N GLN A 123 -4.91 -6.43 5.36
CA GLN A 123 -4.86 -5.95 6.73
C GLN A 123 -4.72 -7.15 7.66
N LYS A 124 -3.52 -7.39 8.16
CA LYS A 124 -3.15 -8.55 8.98
C LYS A 124 -2.59 -8.14 10.33
N GLN A 125 -2.71 -8.99 11.33
CA GLN A 125 -1.99 -8.80 12.59
C GLN A 125 -0.49 -9.05 12.38
N THR A 126 0.37 -8.21 12.93
CA THR A 126 1.83 -8.41 12.89
C THR A 126 2.22 -9.76 13.50
N ALA A 127 1.50 -10.23 14.50
CA ALA A 127 1.72 -11.54 15.13
C ALA A 127 1.43 -12.75 14.20
N GLN A 128 0.79 -12.55 13.05
CA GLN A 128 0.51 -13.60 12.08
C GLN A 128 1.64 -13.78 11.04
N VAL A 129 2.72 -13.01 11.16
CA VAL A 129 3.89 -13.15 10.28
C VAL A 129 4.44 -14.57 10.35
N ALA A 130 4.71 -15.17 9.19
CA ALA A 130 5.36 -16.47 9.09
C ALA A 130 6.82 -16.39 9.57
N GLN A 131 7.38 -17.50 10.00
CA GLN A 131 8.77 -17.55 10.46
C GLN A 131 9.80 -17.45 9.33
N SER A 132 9.39 -17.84 8.12
CA SER A 132 10.23 -17.79 6.91
C SER A 132 9.36 -17.75 5.66
N ILE A 133 9.99 -17.48 4.50
CA ILE A 133 9.32 -17.53 3.20
C ILE A 133 8.84 -18.96 2.90
N ASP A 134 9.61 -19.97 3.29
CA ASP A 134 9.28 -21.38 3.05
C ASP A 134 8.04 -21.85 3.84
N ALA A 135 7.67 -21.12 4.89
CA ALA A 135 6.46 -21.39 5.66
C ALA A 135 5.17 -20.83 5.01
N LEU A 136 5.27 -20.12 3.90
CA LEU A 136 4.13 -19.54 3.16
C LEU A 136 3.44 -20.62 2.31
N GLN A 137 2.35 -21.20 2.80
CA GLN A 137 1.66 -22.30 2.12
C GLN A 137 0.24 -21.98 1.69
N LYS A 138 -0.43 -21.09 2.43
CA LYS A 138 -1.84 -20.77 2.23
C LYS A 138 -2.02 -19.34 1.72
N PRO A 139 -2.99 -19.09 0.84
CA PRO A 139 -3.32 -17.73 0.43
C PRO A 139 -3.54 -16.82 1.64
N GLY A 140 -2.82 -15.70 1.66
CA GLY A 140 -2.80 -14.75 2.76
C GLY A 140 -1.73 -15.00 3.83
N ASP A 141 -0.96 -16.09 3.77
CA ASP A 141 0.28 -16.21 4.54
C ASP A 141 1.27 -15.17 4.05
N PHE A 142 1.98 -14.55 4.96
CA PHE A 142 2.93 -13.50 4.63
C PHE A 142 4.18 -13.54 5.51
N TYR A 143 5.26 -13.03 4.96
CA TYR A 143 6.53 -12.84 5.65
C TYR A 143 7.08 -11.46 5.32
N PHE A 144 7.73 -10.81 6.27
CA PHE A 144 8.44 -9.57 6.02
C PHE A 144 9.70 -9.45 6.88
N LEU A 145 10.62 -8.64 6.38
CA LEU A 145 11.82 -8.24 7.09
C LEU A 145 12.03 -6.73 6.89
N GLU A 146 11.86 -5.95 7.96
CA GLU A 146 12.10 -4.50 7.93
C GLU A 146 13.59 -4.20 7.71
N ASP A 147 13.90 -3.33 6.75
CA ASP A 147 15.21 -2.71 6.61
C ASP A 147 15.15 -1.25 7.07
N ARG A 148 15.58 -1.02 8.32
CA ARG A 148 15.52 0.31 8.94
C ARG A 148 16.40 1.33 8.20
N SER A 149 17.60 0.93 7.77
CA SER A 149 18.51 1.83 7.06
C SER A 149 17.96 2.23 5.69
N LEU A 150 17.41 1.26 4.95
CA LEU A 150 16.75 1.52 3.67
C LEU A 150 15.49 2.37 3.88
N ARG A 151 14.70 2.08 4.93
CA ARG A 151 13.50 2.84 5.29
C ARG A 151 13.82 4.32 5.49
N GLU A 152 14.78 4.65 6.37
CA GLU A 152 15.15 6.03 6.65
C GLU A 152 15.57 6.76 5.38
N LYS A 153 16.51 6.18 4.63
CA LYS A 153 17.00 6.77 3.36
C LYS A 153 15.89 6.96 2.34
N THR A 154 15.01 5.96 2.18
CA THR A 154 13.98 5.98 1.13
C THR A 154 12.85 6.95 1.47
N ILE A 155 12.39 6.95 2.74
CA ILE A 155 11.35 7.88 3.18
C ILE A 155 11.84 9.31 3.11
N ASP A 156 13.02 9.60 3.66
CA ASP A 156 13.60 10.94 3.64
C ASP A 156 13.80 11.45 2.21
N ALA A 157 14.35 10.61 1.32
CA ALA A 157 14.53 10.97 -0.08
C ALA A 157 13.19 11.27 -0.76
N THR A 158 12.15 10.46 -0.47
CA THR A 158 10.82 10.64 -1.07
C THR A 158 10.14 11.91 -0.53
N LEU A 159 10.24 12.17 0.78
CA LEU A 159 9.64 13.37 1.40
C LEU A 159 10.35 14.68 1.00
N ARG A 160 11.61 14.63 0.59
CA ARG A 160 12.32 15.81 0.04
C ARG A 160 11.91 16.18 -1.38
N VAL A 161 11.19 15.31 -2.07
CA VAL A 161 10.63 15.62 -3.41
C VAL A 161 9.44 16.56 -3.22
N PRO A 162 9.46 17.80 -3.75
CA PRO A 162 8.36 18.77 -3.55
C PRO A 162 7.00 18.20 -3.93
N ALA A 163 6.91 17.47 -5.04
CA ALA A 163 5.67 16.84 -5.48
C ALA A 163 5.09 15.86 -4.43
N THR A 164 5.91 15.24 -3.56
CA THR A 164 5.39 14.38 -2.50
C THR A 164 4.66 15.19 -1.43
N GLN A 165 5.17 16.36 -1.09
CA GLN A 165 4.50 17.27 -0.15
C GLN A 165 3.17 17.77 -0.74
N ASP A 166 3.18 18.12 -2.04
CA ASP A 166 1.95 18.50 -2.74
C ASP A 166 0.92 17.36 -2.73
N PHE A 167 1.36 16.11 -2.94
CA PHE A 167 0.45 14.93 -2.87
C PHE A 167 -0.17 14.76 -1.49
N LEU A 168 0.59 14.97 -0.43
CA LEU A 168 0.07 14.87 0.94
C LEU A 168 -0.95 15.97 1.21
N GLN A 169 -0.67 17.21 0.78
CA GLN A 169 -1.60 18.33 0.93
C GLN A 169 -2.87 18.11 0.12
N ILE A 170 -2.75 17.72 -1.15
CA ILE A 170 -3.89 17.39 -2.02
C ILE A 170 -4.74 16.29 -1.40
N LEU A 171 -4.08 15.23 -0.90
CA LEU A 171 -4.77 14.11 -0.26
C LEU A 171 -5.51 14.56 0.99
N GLU A 172 -4.90 15.40 1.81
CA GLU A 172 -5.53 15.92 3.03
C GLU A 172 -6.76 16.78 2.73
N ASP A 173 -6.68 17.65 1.74
CA ASP A 173 -7.80 18.53 1.37
C ASP A 173 -8.93 17.78 0.66
N TRP A 174 -8.57 16.79 -0.16
CA TRP A 174 -9.51 16.07 -1.02
C TRP A 174 -10.15 14.86 -0.36
N TYR A 175 -9.43 14.14 0.51
CA TYR A 175 -9.90 12.89 1.07
C TYR A 175 -11.10 13.08 2.00
N GLN A 176 -12.17 12.35 1.70
CA GLN A 176 -13.36 12.26 2.56
C GLN A 176 -13.60 10.79 2.92
N PRO A 177 -13.66 10.46 4.24
CA PRO A 177 -14.06 9.12 4.67
C PRO A 177 -15.48 8.76 4.21
N PRO A 178 -15.77 7.47 3.97
CA PRO A 178 -17.13 7.02 3.71
C PRO A 178 -18.11 7.50 4.82
N PRO A 179 -19.39 7.74 4.51
CA PRO A 179 -20.06 7.61 3.21
C PRO A 179 -19.96 8.87 2.31
N LYS A 180 -19.18 9.87 2.70
CA LYS A 180 -19.07 11.11 1.91
C LYS A 180 -18.52 10.84 0.52
N LYS A 181 -19.07 11.51 -0.50
CA LYS A 181 -18.59 11.39 -1.87
C LYS A 181 -17.34 12.24 -2.07
N MET A 182 -16.35 11.68 -2.78
CA MET A 182 -15.19 12.43 -3.26
C MET A 182 -15.48 12.95 -4.67
N GLN A 183 -15.30 14.24 -4.88
CA GLN A 183 -15.50 14.89 -6.18
C GLN A 183 -14.21 14.82 -7.00
N VAL A 184 -14.33 14.97 -8.33
CA VAL A 184 -13.18 15.19 -9.19
C VAL A 184 -12.64 16.60 -8.91
N ILE A 185 -11.33 16.69 -8.72
CA ILE A 185 -10.65 17.98 -8.53
C ILE A 185 -9.66 18.21 -9.67
N GLY A 186 -9.30 19.47 -9.92
CA GLY A 186 -8.22 19.84 -10.84
C GLY A 186 -6.95 20.13 -10.06
N ILE A 187 -5.84 19.55 -10.47
CA ILE A 187 -4.50 19.91 -9.98
C ILE A 187 -3.78 20.68 -11.07
N ALA A 188 -3.37 21.92 -10.76
CA ALA A 188 -2.59 22.73 -11.69
C ALA A 188 -1.09 22.46 -11.51
N ASP A 189 -0.35 22.32 -12.63
CA ASP A 189 1.10 22.33 -12.60
C ASP A 189 1.63 23.77 -12.57
N GLY A 190 2.95 23.94 -12.32
CA GLY A 190 3.60 25.24 -12.28
C GLY A 190 3.56 26.03 -13.61
N LYS A 191 3.00 25.45 -14.68
CA LYS A 191 2.82 26.06 -16.01
C LYS A 191 1.35 26.43 -16.28
N GLY A 192 0.45 26.21 -15.31
CA GLY A 192 -0.98 26.49 -15.44
C GLY A 192 -1.79 25.38 -16.13
N ASN A 193 -1.20 24.24 -16.48
CA ASN A 193 -1.97 23.11 -17.00
C ASN A 193 -2.70 22.41 -15.86
N THR A 194 -3.97 22.13 -16.06
CA THR A 194 -4.78 21.43 -15.05
C THR A 194 -5.02 19.98 -15.44
N LYS A 195 -4.74 19.07 -14.53
CA LYS A 195 -5.05 17.65 -14.67
C LYS A 195 -6.18 17.24 -13.73
N PRO A 196 -7.18 16.49 -14.18
CA PRO A 196 -8.23 15.99 -13.31
C PRO A 196 -7.68 14.86 -12.43
N VAL A 197 -7.99 14.93 -11.13
CA VAL A 197 -7.78 13.84 -10.19
C VAL A 197 -9.12 13.31 -9.77
N SER A 198 -9.33 12.04 -9.98
CA SER A 198 -10.51 11.30 -9.57
C SER A 198 -10.12 10.09 -8.73
N ILE A 199 -11.05 9.63 -7.89
CA ILE A 199 -10.84 8.40 -7.13
C ILE A 199 -10.65 7.23 -8.10
N HIS A 200 -9.63 6.43 -7.88
CA HIS A 200 -9.40 5.21 -8.66
C HIS A 200 -10.56 4.22 -8.42
N ARG A 201 -10.83 3.35 -9.38
CA ARG A 201 -12.00 2.46 -9.35
C ARG A 201 -11.63 0.98 -9.16
N SER A 202 -10.57 0.69 -8.40
CA SER A 202 -10.32 -0.69 -8.00
C SER A 202 -11.39 -1.17 -7.01
N VAL A 203 -11.78 -2.42 -7.11
CA VAL A 203 -12.78 -3.03 -6.22
C VAL A 203 -12.13 -4.18 -5.48
N LEU A 204 -12.06 -4.07 -4.16
CA LEU A 204 -11.67 -5.17 -3.28
C LEU A 204 -12.89 -6.04 -2.97
N VAL A 205 -12.76 -7.34 -3.13
CA VAL A 205 -13.90 -8.29 -2.96
C VAL A 205 -13.86 -9.01 -1.62
N GLY A 206 -13.01 -8.61 -0.70
CA GLY A 206 -12.86 -9.20 0.63
C GLY A 206 -11.51 -8.89 1.25
N ALA A 207 -11.11 -9.69 2.23
CA ALA A 207 -9.83 -9.60 2.91
C ALA A 207 -9.08 -10.94 2.87
N TRP A 208 -7.75 -10.89 2.95
CA TRP A 208 -6.87 -12.06 3.10
C TRP A 208 -7.09 -12.77 4.44
#